data_568b3f27765556c341315f1155482a7b
#
_entry.id   568b3f27765556c341315f1155482a7b
#
_cell.length_a   1.000
_cell.length_b   1.000
_cell.length_c   1.000
_cell.angle_alpha   90.00
_cell.angle_beta   90.00
_cell.angle_gamma   90.00
#
_symmetry.space_group_name_H-M   'P 1'
#
loop_
_entity.id
_entity.type
_entity.pdbx_description
1 polymer ?
#
loop_
_entity_poly.entity_id
_entity_poly.type
_entity_poly.pdbx_seq_one_letter_code
_entity_poly.pdbx_strand_id
1 'polypeptide(L)'
;DRLMTGIDLSVCARAHGQDLTIDENRYTAYATTSRSSKTGTLLFLVNDTFYKNTLDEYTASRPAYLIIGVDSYDELFNDMKDSEQAHELEAINTLLEEYIGRTTGFLRKVSNSRYIAVVEERDIRWMMEERFDILDKVRALHPGGMLTLSIGVGHGGATMQECQEMARESIDIALGRGG
;
A
#
# COMPACT_ATOMS: atom_id res chain seq x y z
N ASP A 1 25.16 -28.75 -9.81
CA ASP A 1 24.47 -29.29 -8.63
C ASP A 1 23.74 -28.25 -7.79
N ARG A 2 24.15 -26.96 -7.79
CA ARG A 2 23.41 -25.88 -7.12
C ARG A 2 22.04 -25.56 -7.74
N LEU A 3 21.86 -25.80 -9.02
CA LEU A 3 20.61 -25.58 -9.77
C LEU A 3 19.47 -26.53 -9.34
N MET A 4 19.79 -27.67 -8.73
CA MET A 4 18.80 -28.69 -8.36
C MET A 4 18.42 -28.63 -6.87
N THR A 5 19.08 -27.83 -6.06
CA THR A 5 18.69 -27.60 -4.67
C THR A 5 17.47 -26.68 -4.60
N GLY A 6 16.37 -27.16 -4.06
CA GLY A 6 15.12 -26.40 -3.90
C GLY A 6 14.02 -26.74 -4.91
N ILE A 7 14.25 -27.67 -5.84
CA ILE A 7 13.21 -28.12 -6.77
C ILE A 7 12.44 -29.28 -6.15
N ASP A 8 11.13 -29.06 -5.96
CA ASP A 8 10.20 -30.12 -5.56
C ASP A 8 9.43 -30.63 -6.80
N LEU A 9 9.76 -31.84 -7.23
CA LEU A 9 9.15 -32.45 -8.39
C LEU A 9 7.63 -32.65 -8.27
N SER A 10 7.15 -32.80 -7.05
CA SER A 10 5.69 -32.92 -6.77
C SER A 10 4.95 -31.60 -6.99
N VAL A 11 5.59 -30.48 -6.70
CA VAL A 11 5.08 -29.15 -6.98
C VAL A 11 5.19 -28.81 -8.46
N CYS A 12 6.33 -29.11 -9.07
CA CYS A 12 6.55 -28.92 -10.51
C CYS A 12 5.57 -29.72 -11.39
N ALA A 13 5.04 -30.82 -10.89
CA ALA A 13 4.04 -31.64 -11.60
C ALA A 13 2.62 -31.06 -11.56
N ARG A 14 2.36 -30.00 -10.78
CA ARG A 14 1.08 -29.30 -10.72
C ARG A 14 0.91 -28.35 -11.90
N ALA A 15 -0.34 -27.94 -12.16
CA ALA A 15 -0.68 -27.03 -13.26
C ALA A 15 0.04 -25.68 -13.20
N HIS A 16 0.38 -25.20 -12.00
CA HIS A 16 1.07 -23.91 -11.81
C HIS A 16 2.59 -24.01 -11.77
N GLY A 17 3.15 -25.24 -11.74
CA GLY A 17 4.59 -25.44 -11.60
C GLY A 17 5.15 -24.95 -10.27
N GLN A 18 6.44 -24.75 -10.22
CA GLN A 18 7.17 -24.19 -9.07
C GLN A 18 7.96 -22.95 -9.51
N ASP A 19 7.81 -21.86 -8.79
CA ASP A 19 8.59 -20.64 -9.01
C ASP A 19 10.02 -20.84 -8.50
N LEU A 20 10.98 -20.42 -9.33
CA LEU A 20 12.42 -20.48 -9.02
C LEU A 20 13.06 -19.15 -9.41
N THR A 21 14.04 -18.72 -8.62
CA THR A 21 14.94 -17.63 -8.99
C THR A 21 16.35 -18.21 -9.15
N ILE A 22 16.92 -18.01 -10.33
CA ILE A 22 18.26 -18.47 -10.67
C ILE A 22 19.04 -17.24 -11.13
N ASP A 23 20.04 -16.86 -10.36
CA ASP A 23 20.72 -15.56 -10.47
C ASP A 23 19.69 -14.44 -10.39
N GLU A 24 19.56 -13.59 -11.39
CA GLU A 24 18.58 -12.50 -11.44
C GLU A 24 17.31 -12.83 -12.25
N ASN A 25 17.23 -14.07 -12.78
CA ASN A 25 16.12 -14.49 -13.63
C ASN A 25 15.09 -15.32 -12.87
N ARG A 26 13.83 -15.12 -13.19
CA ARG A 26 12.67 -15.82 -12.62
C ARG A 26 12.18 -16.86 -13.60
N TYR A 27 12.00 -18.09 -13.11
CA TYR A 27 11.57 -19.22 -13.90
C TYR A 27 10.35 -19.88 -13.25
N THR A 28 9.53 -20.53 -14.09
CA THR A 28 8.58 -21.53 -13.59
C THR A 28 9.04 -22.91 -14.06
N ALA A 29 9.23 -23.82 -13.09
CA ALA A 29 9.62 -25.19 -13.33
C ALA A 29 8.40 -26.09 -13.42
N TYR A 30 8.33 -26.89 -14.46
CA TYR A 30 7.31 -27.92 -14.68
C TYR A 30 7.95 -29.29 -14.81
N ALA A 31 7.33 -30.31 -14.20
CA ALA A 31 7.80 -31.68 -14.31
C ALA A 31 6.74 -32.59 -14.94
N THR A 32 7.17 -33.49 -15.79
CA THR A 32 6.31 -34.54 -16.34
C THR A 32 7.06 -35.87 -16.38
N THR A 33 6.36 -36.97 -16.11
CA THR A 33 6.90 -38.32 -16.21
C THR A 33 6.70 -38.85 -17.60
N SER A 34 7.77 -39.36 -18.21
CA SER A 34 7.68 -40.01 -19.52
C SER A 34 6.93 -41.35 -19.42
N ARG A 35 5.89 -41.55 -20.22
CA ARG A 35 5.14 -42.80 -20.29
C ARG A 35 5.94 -43.93 -20.96
N SER A 36 7.02 -43.60 -21.68
CA SER A 36 7.82 -44.54 -22.44
C SER A 36 9.06 -45.06 -21.70
N SER A 37 9.44 -44.42 -20.57
CA SER A 37 10.60 -44.80 -19.78
C SER A 37 10.16 -44.98 -18.31
N LYS A 38 10.44 -46.17 -17.77
CA LYS A 38 10.00 -46.52 -16.41
C LYS A 38 10.63 -45.70 -15.28
N THR A 39 11.52 -44.75 -15.57
CA THR A 39 12.31 -44.06 -14.54
C THR A 39 12.76 -42.64 -14.89
N GLY A 40 12.13 -41.97 -15.87
CA GLY A 40 12.56 -40.64 -16.28
C GLY A 40 11.53 -39.56 -15.96
N THR A 41 11.93 -38.51 -15.26
CA THR A 41 11.18 -37.25 -15.13
C THR A 41 11.82 -36.21 -16.02
N LEU A 42 11.02 -35.56 -16.87
CA LEU A 42 11.44 -34.43 -17.67
C LEU A 42 11.08 -33.16 -16.93
N LEU A 43 12.06 -32.28 -16.77
CA LEU A 43 11.91 -30.98 -16.14
C LEU A 43 12.02 -29.87 -17.18
N PHE A 44 11.06 -28.98 -17.23
CA PHE A 44 11.06 -27.79 -18.10
C PHE A 44 11.24 -26.54 -17.20
N LEU A 45 12.13 -25.66 -17.62
CA LEU A 45 12.29 -24.34 -17.02
C LEU A 45 11.83 -23.30 -18.05
N VAL A 46 10.78 -22.59 -17.72
CA VAL A 46 10.28 -21.48 -18.52
C VAL A 46 10.81 -20.18 -17.93
N ASN A 47 11.60 -19.43 -18.69
CA ASN A 47 12.03 -18.10 -18.28
C ASN A 47 10.85 -17.14 -18.44
N ASP A 48 10.27 -16.73 -17.35
CA ASP A 48 9.14 -15.81 -17.29
C ASP A 48 9.47 -14.53 -16.50
N THR A 49 10.76 -14.21 -16.38
CA THR A 49 11.28 -13.03 -15.71
C THR A 49 10.55 -11.75 -16.11
N PHE A 50 10.45 -11.51 -17.43
CA PHE A 50 9.79 -10.32 -17.94
C PHE A 50 8.32 -10.25 -17.52
N TYR A 51 7.59 -11.35 -17.67
CA TYR A 51 6.17 -11.42 -17.31
C TYR A 51 5.95 -11.17 -15.80
N LYS A 52 6.70 -11.86 -14.96
CA LYS A 52 6.59 -11.73 -13.49
C LYS A 52 6.97 -10.33 -13.02
N ASN A 53 8.04 -9.75 -13.56
CA ASN A 53 8.45 -8.39 -13.20
C ASN A 53 7.41 -7.35 -13.67
N THR A 54 6.83 -7.54 -14.87
CA THR A 54 5.77 -6.66 -15.36
C THR A 54 4.51 -6.74 -14.48
N LEU A 55 4.15 -7.96 -14.05
CA LEU A 55 3.01 -8.16 -13.16
C LEU A 55 3.24 -7.53 -11.77
N ASP A 56 4.44 -7.68 -11.22
CA ASP A 56 4.81 -7.07 -9.95
C ASP A 56 4.76 -5.54 -10.04
N GLU A 57 5.33 -4.97 -11.12
CA GLU A 57 5.30 -3.53 -11.36
C GLU A 57 3.86 -3.03 -11.57
N TYR A 58 3.07 -3.72 -12.38
CA TYR A 58 1.65 -3.40 -12.56
C TYR A 58 0.90 -3.39 -11.23
N THR A 59 1.13 -4.40 -10.39
CA THR A 59 0.48 -4.49 -9.09
C THR A 59 0.94 -3.39 -8.14
N ALA A 60 2.24 -3.09 -8.14
CA ALA A 60 2.84 -2.08 -7.27
C ALA A 60 2.47 -0.65 -7.68
N SER A 61 2.22 -0.40 -8.97
CA SER A 61 1.84 0.92 -9.51
C SER A 61 0.33 1.16 -9.54
N ARG A 62 -0.50 0.20 -9.09
CA ARG A 62 -1.95 0.43 -9.02
C ARG A 62 -2.27 1.55 -8.05
N PRO A 63 -3.24 2.41 -8.39
CA PRO A 63 -3.60 3.51 -7.51
C PRO A 63 -4.34 3.03 -6.25
N ALA A 64 -4.00 3.65 -5.13
CA ALA A 64 -4.68 3.54 -3.86
C ALA A 64 -5.25 4.92 -3.46
N TYR A 65 -6.34 4.92 -2.72
CA TYR A 65 -7.05 6.13 -2.32
C TYR A 65 -7.00 6.30 -0.81
N LEU A 66 -6.64 7.51 -0.35
CA LEU A 66 -6.64 7.88 1.05
C LEU A 66 -7.62 9.01 1.31
N ILE A 67 -8.35 8.90 2.40
CA ILE A 67 -9.12 10.00 2.99
C ILE A 67 -8.49 10.30 4.35
N ILE A 68 -8.08 11.56 4.54
CA ILE A 68 -7.44 12.02 5.76
C ILE A 68 -8.35 13.05 6.41
N GLY A 69 -8.73 12.81 7.64
CA GLY A 69 -9.57 13.70 8.44
C GLY A 69 -8.81 14.27 9.63
N VAL A 70 -9.01 15.56 9.92
CA VAL A 70 -8.59 16.19 11.17
C VAL A 70 -9.69 15.92 12.18
N ASP A 71 -9.36 15.16 13.22
CA ASP A 71 -10.33 14.75 14.25
C ASP A 71 -10.72 15.93 15.13
N SER A 72 -11.97 15.92 15.60
CA SER A 72 -12.50 16.97 16.52
C SER A 72 -12.24 18.41 16.03
N TYR A 73 -12.21 18.62 14.70
CA TYR A 73 -11.89 19.90 14.08
C TYR A 73 -12.72 21.05 14.67
N ASP A 74 -14.05 20.88 14.73
CA ASP A 74 -14.95 21.95 15.20
C ASP A 74 -14.73 22.25 16.71
N GLU A 75 -14.47 21.22 17.52
CA GLU A 75 -14.22 21.39 18.96
C GLU A 75 -12.90 22.12 19.23
N LEU A 76 -11.87 21.83 18.44
CA LEU A 76 -10.55 22.43 18.59
C LEU A 76 -10.50 23.88 18.11
N PHE A 77 -11.13 24.16 16.99
CA PHE A 77 -10.93 25.42 16.27
C PHE A 77 -12.02 26.47 16.55
N ASN A 78 -13.21 26.09 17.09
CA ASN A 78 -14.28 27.05 17.37
C ASN A 78 -13.90 28.14 18.41
N ASP A 79 -13.05 27.79 19.36
CA ASP A 79 -12.61 28.73 20.44
C ASP A 79 -11.28 29.42 20.13
N MET A 80 -10.62 29.07 19.00
CA MET A 80 -9.36 29.66 18.57
C MET A 80 -9.56 30.95 17.79
N LYS A 81 -8.60 31.86 17.90
CA LYS A 81 -8.56 33.03 17.01
C LYS A 81 -8.23 32.61 15.59
N ASP A 82 -8.79 33.30 14.61
CA ASP A 82 -8.58 33.02 13.17
C ASP A 82 -7.10 32.89 12.78
N SER A 83 -6.23 33.70 13.39
CA SER A 83 -4.78 33.68 13.12
C SER A 83 -4.09 32.41 13.68
N GLU A 84 -4.52 31.96 14.86
CA GLU A 84 -4.00 30.73 15.49
C GLU A 84 -4.49 29.50 14.71
N GLN A 85 -5.77 29.49 14.36
CA GLN A 85 -6.36 28.45 13.51
C GLN A 85 -5.65 28.34 12.16
N ALA A 86 -5.39 29.46 11.48
CA ALA A 86 -4.68 29.47 10.21
C ALA A 86 -3.26 28.90 10.34
N HIS A 87 -2.55 29.20 11.41
CA HIS A 87 -1.21 28.70 11.68
C HIS A 87 -1.18 27.17 11.89
N GLU A 88 -2.11 26.65 12.69
CA GLU A 88 -2.21 25.21 12.96
C GLU A 88 -2.58 24.43 11.68
N LEU A 89 -3.54 24.94 10.90
CA LEU A 89 -3.93 24.32 9.63
C LEU A 89 -2.79 24.34 8.61
N GLU A 90 -1.98 25.39 8.56
CA GLU A 90 -0.81 25.46 7.69
C GLU A 90 0.26 24.45 8.10
N ALA A 91 0.48 24.26 9.41
CA ALA A 91 1.41 23.25 9.91
C ALA A 91 0.97 21.83 9.53
N ILE A 92 -0.33 21.51 9.67
CA ILE A 92 -0.90 20.22 9.23
C ILE A 92 -0.71 20.05 7.73
N ASN A 93 -1.07 21.08 6.94
CA ASN A 93 -0.97 21.04 5.49
C ASN A 93 0.48 20.77 5.04
N THR A 94 1.44 21.46 5.63
CA THR A 94 2.87 21.28 5.33
C THR A 94 3.32 19.84 5.63
N LEU A 95 2.96 19.29 6.80
CA LEU A 95 3.32 17.92 7.14
C LEU A 95 2.70 16.89 6.20
N LEU A 96 1.44 17.09 5.80
CA LEU A 96 0.76 16.21 4.85
C LEU A 96 1.36 16.31 3.45
N GLU A 97 1.70 17.53 2.98
CA GLU A 97 2.38 17.74 1.69
C GLU A 97 3.76 17.10 1.69
N GLU A 98 4.55 17.23 2.75
CA GLU A 98 5.84 16.57 2.88
C GLU A 98 5.71 15.05 2.92
N TYR A 99 4.69 14.53 3.59
CA TYR A 99 4.45 13.09 3.71
C TYR A 99 4.08 12.47 2.36
N ILE A 100 3.09 13.04 1.68
CA ILE A 100 2.65 12.57 0.36
C ILE A 100 3.68 12.90 -0.72
N GLY A 101 4.43 14.00 -0.57
CA GLY A 101 5.52 14.38 -1.48
C GLY A 101 6.69 13.38 -1.56
N ARG A 102 6.76 12.39 -0.66
CA ARG A 102 7.70 11.26 -0.76
C ARG A 102 7.25 10.21 -1.78
N THR A 103 6.00 10.28 -2.23
CA THR A 103 5.37 9.37 -3.18
C THR A 103 5.29 10.00 -4.56
N THR A 104 4.87 9.23 -5.56
CA THR A 104 4.51 9.75 -6.89
C THR A 104 3.09 10.28 -6.94
N GLY A 105 2.37 10.21 -5.82
CA GLY A 105 0.98 10.59 -5.70
C GLY A 105 0.74 12.09 -5.55
N PHE A 106 -0.48 12.44 -5.23
CA PHE A 106 -0.86 13.83 -4.97
C PHE A 106 -1.78 13.93 -3.75
N LEU A 107 -1.73 15.09 -3.10
CA LEU A 107 -2.61 15.48 -2.00
C LEU A 107 -3.54 16.61 -2.48
N ARG A 108 -4.79 16.57 -2.04
CA ARG A 108 -5.77 17.63 -2.27
C ARG A 108 -6.57 17.92 -1.02
N LYS A 109 -6.57 19.17 -0.60
CA LYS A 109 -7.46 19.67 0.45
C LYS A 109 -8.89 19.78 -0.10
N VAL A 110 -9.85 19.12 0.54
CA VAL A 110 -11.28 19.13 0.16
C VAL A 110 -12.05 20.12 1.03
N SER A 111 -11.71 20.17 2.32
CA SER A 111 -12.23 21.14 3.27
C SER A 111 -11.17 21.47 4.32
N ASN A 112 -11.47 22.30 5.30
CA ASN A 112 -10.53 22.62 6.36
C ASN A 112 -10.16 21.40 7.21
N SER A 113 -11.09 20.45 7.35
CA SER A 113 -10.90 19.23 8.15
C SER A 113 -10.63 17.98 7.33
N ARG A 114 -10.60 18.06 5.97
CA ARG A 114 -10.53 16.85 5.13
C ARG A 114 -9.61 17.02 3.94
N TYR A 115 -8.77 16.01 3.73
CA TYR A 115 -7.88 15.86 2.59
C TYR A 115 -8.15 14.53 1.90
N ILE A 116 -7.83 14.47 0.62
CA ILE A 116 -7.72 13.22 -0.13
C ILE A 116 -6.33 13.11 -0.72
N ALA A 117 -5.84 11.89 -0.82
CA ALA A 117 -4.61 11.60 -1.55
C ALA A 117 -4.82 10.38 -2.45
N VAL A 118 -4.12 10.36 -3.56
CA VAL A 118 -3.99 9.18 -4.42
C VAL A 118 -2.51 8.88 -4.53
N VAL A 119 -2.14 7.67 -4.19
CA VAL A 119 -0.76 7.17 -4.19
C VAL A 119 -0.71 5.82 -4.88
N GLU A 120 0.45 5.21 -5.02
CA GLU A 120 0.57 3.86 -5.55
C GLU A 120 0.48 2.79 -4.45
N GLU A 121 0.15 1.57 -4.82
CA GLU A 121 0.09 0.42 -3.91
C GLU A 121 1.41 0.18 -3.16
N ARG A 122 2.55 0.47 -3.83
CA ARG A 122 3.88 0.39 -3.21
C ARG A 122 4.06 1.39 -2.06
N ASP A 123 3.45 2.58 -2.20
CA ASP A 123 3.51 3.63 -1.19
C ASP A 123 2.69 3.24 0.04
N ILE A 124 1.52 2.60 -0.17
CA ILE A 124 0.69 2.09 0.94
C ILE A 124 1.46 1.07 1.76
N ARG A 125 2.20 0.14 1.11
CA ARG A 125 3.04 -0.83 1.84
C ARG A 125 4.08 -0.14 2.71
N TRP A 126 4.79 0.84 2.15
CA TRP A 126 5.72 1.65 2.89
C TRP A 126 5.05 2.40 4.06
N MET A 127 3.90 3.05 3.84
CA MET A 127 3.15 3.75 4.89
C MET A 127 2.73 2.81 6.02
N MET A 128 2.34 1.57 5.69
CA MET A 128 1.99 0.54 6.67
C MET A 128 3.20 0.08 7.48
N GLU A 129 4.37 -0.12 6.85
CA GLU A 129 5.62 -0.48 7.51
C GLU A 129 6.03 0.59 8.52
N GLU A 130 5.93 1.88 8.14
CA GLU A 130 6.17 3.04 9.00
C GLU A 130 5.00 3.34 9.97
N ARG A 131 3.95 2.49 9.97
CA ARG A 131 2.75 2.64 10.82
C ARG A 131 2.10 4.00 10.70
N PHE A 132 2.12 4.59 9.51
CA PHE A 132 1.59 5.94 9.26
C PHE A 132 2.16 6.97 10.25
N ASP A 133 3.49 7.12 10.30
CA ASP A 133 4.23 8.00 11.22
C ASP A 133 3.76 9.46 11.19
N ILE A 134 3.06 9.87 10.15
CA ILE A 134 2.40 11.18 10.04
C ILE A 134 1.40 11.44 11.17
N LEU A 135 0.73 10.39 11.67
CA LEU A 135 -0.22 10.51 12.78
C LEU A 135 0.46 11.01 14.05
N ASP A 136 1.64 10.46 14.36
CA ASP A 136 2.42 10.86 15.51
C ASP A 136 3.04 12.26 15.33
N LYS A 137 3.46 12.61 14.11
CA LYS A 137 4.00 13.94 13.80
C LYS A 137 2.96 15.03 13.99
N VAL A 138 1.72 14.80 13.53
CA VAL A 138 0.64 15.77 13.73
C VAL A 138 0.23 15.86 15.20
N ARG A 139 0.16 14.71 15.90
CA ARG A 139 -0.09 14.72 17.36
C ARG A 139 0.96 15.52 18.14
N ALA A 140 2.21 15.50 17.69
CA ALA A 140 3.31 16.26 18.31
C ALA A 140 3.23 17.78 18.10
N LEU A 141 2.46 18.28 17.13
CA LEU A 141 2.21 19.73 16.96
C LEU A 141 1.49 20.31 18.16
N HIS A 142 0.61 19.53 18.80
CA HIS A 142 -0.18 20.00 19.94
C HIS A 142 0.09 19.15 21.18
N PRO A 143 1.00 19.58 22.09
CA PRO A 143 1.39 18.80 23.28
C PRO A 143 0.24 18.42 24.23
N GLY A 144 -0.96 18.99 24.04
CA GLY A 144 -2.19 18.64 24.77
C GLY A 144 -2.92 17.41 24.24
N GLY A 145 -2.47 16.82 23.11
CA GLY A 145 -3.03 15.59 22.54
C GLY A 145 -4.42 15.73 21.91
N MET A 146 -4.91 16.96 21.71
CA MET A 146 -6.25 17.20 21.18
C MET A 146 -6.28 17.17 19.65
N LEU A 147 -5.15 17.41 18.98
CA LEU A 147 -5.05 17.40 17.52
C LEU A 147 -4.59 16.02 17.02
N THR A 148 -5.49 15.30 16.39
CA THR A 148 -5.21 13.99 15.80
C THR A 148 -5.71 13.92 14.37
N LEU A 149 -5.21 12.94 13.63
CA LEU A 149 -5.70 12.62 12.29
C LEU A 149 -6.27 11.20 12.29
N SER A 150 -7.31 11.03 11.48
CA SER A 150 -7.79 9.72 11.07
C SER A 150 -7.50 9.51 9.59
N ILE A 151 -7.02 8.33 9.20
CA ILE A 151 -6.72 7.98 7.82
C ILE A 151 -7.52 6.75 7.42
N GLY A 152 -8.38 6.90 6.41
CA GLY A 152 -9.05 5.81 5.74
C GLY A 152 -8.28 5.44 4.47
N VAL A 153 -7.94 4.17 4.31
CA VAL A 153 -7.19 3.66 3.16
C VAL A 153 -8.06 2.68 2.38
N GLY A 154 -8.14 2.90 1.06
CA GLY A 154 -8.73 1.96 0.11
C GLY A 154 -7.70 1.58 -0.95
N HIS A 155 -7.37 0.31 -1.01
CA HIS A 155 -6.36 -0.23 -1.93
C HIS A 155 -6.72 -1.63 -2.40
N GLY A 156 -6.08 -2.11 -3.46
CA GLY A 156 -6.34 -3.45 -4.00
C GLY A 156 -7.67 -3.62 -4.73
N GLY A 157 -8.55 -2.61 -4.76
CA GLY A 157 -9.82 -2.65 -5.48
C GLY A 157 -9.63 -2.82 -6.99
N ALA A 158 -10.60 -3.37 -7.72
CA ALA A 158 -10.52 -3.51 -9.16
C ALA A 158 -10.60 -2.16 -9.89
N THR A 159 -11.24 -1.18 -9.26
CA THR A 159 -11.42 0.19 -9.78
C THR A 159 -11.04 1.24 -8.74
N MET A 160 -10.77 2.47 -9.20
CA MET A 160 -10.57 3.61 -8.31
C MET A 160 -11.82 3.91 -7.47
N GLN A 161 -13.01 3.67 -8.00
CA GLN A 161 -14.26 3.84 -7.26
C GLN A 161 -14.33 2.88 -6.07
N GLU A 162 -14.00 1.61 -6.28
CA GLU A 162 -13.92 0.64 -5.18
C GLU A 162 -12.91 1.05 -4.11
N CYS A 163 -11.71 1.51 -4.52
CA CYS A 163 -10.73 2.03 -3.58
C CYS A 163 -11.26 3.24 -2.79
N GLN A 164 -12.02 4.13 -3.43
CA GLN A 164 -12.65 5.27 -2.76
C GLN A 164 -13.73 4.83 -1.74
N GLU A 165 -14.54 3.84 -2.09
CA GLU A 165 -15.56 3.28 -1.19
C GLU A 165 -14.91 2.61 0.03
N MET A 166 -13.90 1.78 -0.19
CA MET A 166 -13.09 1.18 0.89
C MET A 166 -12.46 2.23 1.82
N ALA A 167 -11.92 3.32 1.24
CA ALA A 167 -11.34 4.41 2.03
C ALA A 167 -12.39 5.12 2.90
N ARG A 168 -13.61 5.30 2.38
CA ARG A 168 -14.73 5.88 3.15
C ARG A 168 -15.14 4.99 4.32
N GLU A 169 -15.34 3.70 4.06
CA GLU A 169 -15.67 2.75 5.11
C GLU A 169 -14.57 2.68 6.18
N SER A 170 -13.31 2.71 5.74
CA SER A 170 -12.15 2.67 6.63
C SER A 170 -12.06 3.91 7.54
N ILE A 171 -12.27 5.12 7.00
CA ILE A 171 -12.23 6.34 7.81
C ILE A 171 -13.42 6.44 8.77
N ASP A 172 -14.60 5.99 8.38
CA ASP A 172 -15.77 5.97 9.24
C ASP A 172 -15.55 5.04 10.45
N ILE A 173 -14.85 3.91 10.25
CA ILE A 173 -14.45 3.00 11.34
C ILE A 173 -13.41 3.69 12.26
N ALA A 174 -12.44 4.40 11.70
CA ALA A 174 -11.41 5.09 12.47
C ALA A 174 -12.03 6.17 13.35
N LEU A 175 -12.89 7.04 12.78
CA LEU A 175 -13.62 8.09 13.49
C LEU A 175 -14.56 7.54 14.57
N GLY A 176 -15.25 6.42 14.30
CA GLY A 176 -16.14 5.77 15.24
C GLY A 176 -15.44 5.14 16.47
N ARG A 177 -14.12 4.95 16.41
CA ARG A 177 -13.28 4.43 17.52
C ARG A 177 -12.60 5.52 18.32
N GLY A 178 -12.77 6.78 17.97
CA GLY A 178 -12.23 7.95 18.69
C GLY A 178 -10.81 8.34 18.29
N GLY A 179 -10.43 8.05 17.03
CA GLY A 179 -9.13 8.47 16.49
C GLY A 179 -7.95 7.66 16.98
#